data_6317fbe26d66409d00c3195d3640310e
#
_entry.id   6317fbe26d66409d00c3195d3640310e
#
_cell.length_a   1.000
_cell.length_b   1.000
_cell.length_c   1.000
_cell.angle_alpha   90.00
_cell.angle_beta   90.00
_cell.angle_gamma   90.00
#
_symmetry.space_group_name_H-M   'P 1'
#
loop_
_entity.id
_entity.type
_entity.pdbx_description
1 polymer ?
#
loop_
_entity_poly.entity_id
_entity_poly.type
_entity_poly.pdbx_seq_one_letter_code
_entity_poly.pdbx_strand_id
1 'polypeptide(L)'
;MINFNGSIQNSDFNVSITNRSFLFGDGIFETMKIVDGKILFFEDHYFRLMASMRIVRMEIPMNFTLEFIENQILDLVSQLAILEAARVRFTVFRNDGGFYSPVTNAVSYIIQANAIESKYYSFVNQKFEVDLYKDNLISKQILSTLKSTSKIVQVTASVFAKENELDSCIMLNDSKNVVETISGNIFMLMDTVLITPPISEGCLNGIMRKQILGLAKFFPEIEFKEAII
;
A
#
# COMPACT_ATOMS: atom_id res chain seq x y z
N MET A 1 -14.39 6.93 14.47
CA MET A 1 -15.37 6.65 13.39
C MET A 1 -14.66 6.01 12.20
N ILE A 2 -15.35 5.21 11.43
CA ILE A 2 -14.93 4.62 10.16
C ILE A 2 -16.06 4.81 9.14
N ASN A 3 -15.75 4.69 7.85
CA ASN A 3 -16.79 4.56 6.82
C ASN A 3 -16.82 3.10 6.36
N PHE A 4 -17.98 2.45 6.48
CA PHE A 4 -18.24 1.11 5.99
C PHE A 4 -19.31 1.17 4.89
N ASN A 5 -18.96 0.84 3.65
CA ASN A 5 -19.85 0.86 2.49
C ASN A 5 -20.65 2.16 2.32
N GLY A 6 -20.03 3.31 2.57
CA GLY A 6 -20.67 4.63 2.47
C GLY A 6 -21.41 5.09 3.72
N SER A 7 -21.46 4.29 4.77
CA SER A 7 -22.10 4.64 6.05
C SER A 7 -21.05 4.86 7.14
N ILE A 8 -21.15 5.98 7.82
CA ILE A 8 -20.28 6.29 8.96
C ILE A 8 -20.69 5.44 10.16
N GLN A 9 -19.74 4.72 10.72
CA GLN A 9 -19.90 3.83 11.87
C GLN A 9 -19.01 4.30 13.03
N ASN A 10 -19.36 3.89 14.24
CA ASN A 10 -18.51 4.12 15.41
C ASN A 10 -17.23 3.28 15.33
N SER A 11 -16.24 3.62 16.16
CA SER A 11 -14.94 2.92 16.22
C SER A 11 -15.02 1.49 16.75
N ASP A 12 -16.13 1.11 17.39
CA ASP A 12 -16.43 -0.24 17.89
C ASP A 12 -17.10 -1.13 16.84
N PHE A 13 -17.21 -0.67 15.59
CA PHE A 13 -17.72 -1.47 14.48
C PHE A 13 -16.92 -2.76 14.31
N ASN A 14 -17.63 -3.87 14.18
CA ASN A 14 -17.04 -5.20 14.04
C ASN A 14 -17.35 -5.79 12.67
N VAL A 15 -16.39 -6.47 12.10
CA VAL A 15 -16.57 -7.33 10.93
C VAL A 15 -16.82 -8.77 11.38
N SER A 16 -17.56 -9.54 10.56
CA SER A 16 -17.81 -10.95 10.84
C SER A 16 -16.49 -11.74 10.94
N ILE A 17 -16.48 -12.77 11.80
CA ILE A 17 -15.39 -13.77 11.85
C ILE A 17 -15.30 -14.58 10.55
N THR A 18 -16.35 -14.58 9.73
CA THR A 18 -16.40 -15.21 8.40
C THR A 18 -15.85 -14.29 7.31
N ASN A 19 -15.40 -13.09 7.67
CA ASN A 19 -14.83 -12.15 6.72
C ASN A 19 -13.64 -12.75 5.96
N ARG A 20 -13.70 -12.74 4.63
CA ARG A 20 -12.73 -13.41 3.79
C ARG A 20 -11.33 -12.77 3.86
N SER A 21 -11.26 -11.45 4.11
CA SER A 21 -9.97 -10.79 4.32
C SER A 21 -9.30 -11.25 5.61
N PHE A 22 -10.09 -11.56 6.66
CA PHE A 22 -9.60 -12.15 7.89
C PHE A 22 -9.19 -13.63 7.71
N LEU A 23 -10.02 -14.44 7.05
CA LEU A 23 -9.78 -15.88 6.91
C LEU A 23 -8.69 -16.23 5.88
N PHE A 24 -8.61 -15.48 4.79
CA PHE A 24 -7.80 -15.85 3.60
C PHE A 24 -6.89 -14.73 3.09
N GLY A 25 -6.90 -13.55 3.70
CA GLY A 25 -6.22 -12.38 3.13
C GLY A 25 -6.86 -11.89 1.82
N ASP A 26 -8.14 -12.21 1.57
CA ASP A 26 -8.88 -11.87 0.33
C ASP A 26 -9.35 -10.42 0.35
N GLY A 27 -8.38 -9.51 0.38
CA GLY A 27 -8.59 -8.08 0.40
C GLY A 27 -7.39 -7.34 -0.16
N ILE A 28 -7.62 -6.13 -0.62
CA ILE A 28 -6.62 -5.19 -1.11
C ILE A 28 -6.84 -3.84 -0.45
N PHE A 29 -5.78 -3.02 -0.36
CA PHE A 29 -5.94 -1.72 0.28
C PHE A 29 -5.05 -0.66 -0.34
N GLU A 30 -5.47 0.59 -0.17
CA GLU A 30 -4.65 1.77 -0.42
C GLU A 30 -4.34 2.49 0.90
N THR A 31 -3.20 3.17 0.92
CA THR A 31 -2.85 4.07 2.00
C THR A 31 -2.48 5.40 1.39
N MET A 32 -3.29 6.41 1.68
CA MET A 32 -3.21 7.73 1.07
C MET A 32 -2.88 8.77 2.12
N LYS A 33 -2.17 9.80 1.72
CA LYS A 33 -1.94 11.00 2.54
C LYS A 33 -2.87 12.11 2.06
N ILE A 34 -3.52 12.76 3.00
CA ILE A 34 -4.31 13.98 2.75
C ILE A 34 -3.56 15.15 3.38
N VAL A 35 -3.48 16.26 2.68
CA VAL A 35 -2.91 17.51 3.15
C VAL A 35 -3.85 18.64 2.74
N ASP A 36 -4.27 19.47 3.71
CA ASP A 36 -5.14 20.63 3.49
C ASP A 36 -6.36 20.27 2.59
N GLY A 37 -7.01 19.14 2.91
CA GLY A 37 -8.21 18.67 2.21
C GLY A 37 -7.98 18.04 0.83
N LYS A 38 -6.72 17.82 0.40
CA LYS A 38 -6.39 17.20 -0.89
C LYS A 38 -5.73 15.85 -0.69
N ILE A 39 -6.25 14.83 -1.37
CA ILE A 39 -5.63 13.50 -1.40
C ILE A 39 -4.44 13.55 -2.36
N LEU A 40 -3.24 13.28 -1.84
CA LEU A 40 -2.04 13.30 -2.67
C LEU A 40 -2.02 12.11 -3.64
N PHE A 41 -1.72 12.37 -4.92
CA PHE A 41 -1.61 11.36 -5.99
C PHE A 41 -2.85 10.46 -6.12
N PHE A 42 -4.05 11.04 -5.93
CA PHE A 42 -5.28 10.28 -5.82
C PHE A 42 -5.58 9.42 -7.05
N GLU A 43 -5.41 9.94 -8.26
CA GLU A 43 -5.63 9.18 -9.50
C GLU A 43 -4.74 7.93 -9.56
N ASP A 44 -3.47 8.03 -9.17
CA ASP A 44 -2.55 6.90 -9.15
C ASP A 44 -3.00 5.82 -8.15
N HIS A 45 -3.47 6.22 -6.96
CA HIS A 45 -4.05 5.32 -5.97
C HIS A 45 -5.32 4.65 -6.51
N TYR A 46 -6.21 5.42 -7.11
CA TYR A 46 -7.45 4.92 -7.69
C TYR A 46 -7.18 3.88 -8.78
N PHE A 47 -6.34 4.20 -9.75
CA PHE A 47 -6.04 3.28 -10.84
C PHE A 47 -5.32 2.01 -10.37
N ARG A 48 -4.44 2.12 -9.37
CA ARG A 48 -3.81 0.93 -8.77
C ARG A 48 -4.83 0.06 -8.06
N LEU A 49 -5.75 0.64 -7.30
CA LEU A 49 -6.85 -0.09 -6.65
C LEU A 49 -7.70 -0.83 -7.68
N MET A 50 -8.16 -0.13 -8.74
CA MET A 50 -8.98 -0.74 -9.79
C MET A 50 -8.25 -1.86 -10.55
N ALA A 51 -6.97 -1.66 -10.85
CA ALA A 51 -6.13 -2.68 -11.47
C ALA A 51 -5.97 -3.90 -10.54
N SER A 52 -5.73 -3.67 -9.25
CA SER A 52 -5.60 -4.74 -8.25
C SER A 52 -6.90 -5.55 -8.11
N MET A 53 -8.05 -4.89 -8.06
CA MET A 53 -9.37 -5.56 -8.03
C MET A 53 -9.55 -6.48 -9.25
N ARG A 54 -9.19 -6.01 -10.45
CA ARG A 54 -9.27 -6.83 -11.68
C ARG A 54 -8.36 -8.05 -11.60
N ILE A 55 -7.12 -7.88 -11.15
CA ILE A 55 -6.15 -8.98 -11.05
C ILE A 55 -6.67 -10.08 -10.10
N VAL A 56 -7.23 -9.71 -8.95
CA VAL A 56 -7.81 -10.68 -8.00
C VAL A 56 -9.28 -11.04 -8.32
N ARG A 57 -9.80 -10.62 -9.49
CA ARG A 57 -11.15 -10.94 -9.98
C ARG A 57 -12.27 -10.50 -9.04
N MET A 58 -12.09 -9.41 -8.32
CA MET A 58 -13.18 -8.74 -7.59
C MET A 58 -14.09 -7.99 -8.56
N GLU A 59 -15.37 -8.01 -8.32
CA GLU A 59 -16.35 -7.19 -9.04
C GLU A 59 -16.15 -5.72 -8.63
N ILE A 60 -15.93 -4.84 -9.60
CA ILE A 60 -15.82 -3.40 -9.35
C ILE A 60 -17.23 -2.82 -9.35
N PRO A 61 -17.73 -2.27 -8.24
CA PRO A 61 -19.06 -1.65 -8.21
C PRO A 61 -19.17 -0.51 -9.22
N MET A 62 -20.33 -0.37 -9.86
CA MET A 62 -20.58 0.67 -10.87
C MET A 62 -20.36 2.10 -10.33
N ASN A 63 -20.60 2.30 -9.05
CA ASN A 63 -20.39 3.58 -8.37
C ASN A 63 -18.95 3.82 -7.91
N PHE A 64 -18.02 2.89 -8.11
CA PHE A 64 -16.59 3.11 -7.76
C PHE A 64 -15.91 4.04 -8.76
N THR A 65 -16.49 5.20 -8.97
CA THR A 65 -15.87 6.29 -9.73
C THR A 65 -14.83 7.01 -8.90
N LEU A 66 -13.94 7.72 -9.56
CA LEU A 66 -12.91 8.54 -8.90
C LEU A 66 -13.57 9.54 -7.93
N GLU A 67 -14.56 10.28 -8.40
CA GLU A 67 -15.32 11.24 -7.60
C GLU A 67 -16.03 10.60 -6.40
N PHE A 68 -16.66 9.44 -6.58
CA PHE A 68 -17.33 8.74 -5.49
C PHE A 68 -16.36 8.39 -4.36
N ILE A 69 -15.22 7.76 -4.71
CA ILE A 69 -14.22 7.34 -3.70
C ILE A 69 -13.60 8.55 -3.01
N GLU A 70 -13.30 9.63 -3.75
CA GLU A 70 -12.79 10.87 -3.19
C GLU A 70 -13.76 11.45 -2.16
N ASN A 71 -15.04 11.59 -2.52
CA ASN A 71 -16.07 12.11 -1.62
C ASN A 71 -16.21 11.26 -0.36
N GLN A 72 -16.21 9.91 -0.46
CA GLN A 72 -16.29 9.02 0.69
C GLN A 72 -15.11 9.19 1.65
N ILE A 73 -13.92 9.43 1.13
CA ILE A 73 -12.72 9.65 1.94
C ILE A 73 -12.76 11.02 2.61
N LEU A 74 -13.03 12.08 1.85
CA LEU A 74 -13.03 13.45 2.36
C LEU A 74 -14.15 13.70 3.36
N ASP A 75 -15.32 13.09 3.15
CA ASP A 75 -16.44 13.15 4.10
C ASP A 75 -16.04 12.55 5.46
N LEU A 76 -15.44 11.37 5.49
CA LEU A 76 -14.95 10.77 6.74
C LEU A 76 -13.92 11.66 7.44
N VAL A 77 -12.95 12.22 6.70
CA VAL A 77 -11.90 13.10 7.25
C VAL A 77 -12.50 14.37 7.83
N SER A 78 -13.49 14.93 7.16
CA SER A 78 -14.25 16.10 7.63
C SER A 78 -15.01 15.79 8.93
N GLN A 79 -15.70 14.66 9.00
CA GLN A 79 -16.46 14.26 10.21
C GLN A 79 -15.54 13.92 11.39
N LEU A 80 -14.30 13.51 11.13
CA LEU A 80 -13.26 13.33 12.15
C LEU A 80 -12.61 14.66 12.57
N ALA A 81 -12.97 15.79 11.95
CA ALA A 81 -12.40 17.11 12.17
C ALA A 81 -10.87 17.16 12.01
N ILE A 82 -10.32 16.37 11.08
CA ILE A 82 -8.88 16.38 10.77
C ILE A 82 -8.62 17.48 9.74
N LEU A 83 -8.02 18.58 10.19
CA LEU A 83 -7.91 19.81 9.40
C LEU A 83 -6.63 19.87 8.55
N GLU A 84 -5.52 19.34 9.06
CA GLU A 84 -4.20 19.61 8.46
C GLU A 84 -3.69 18.46 7.58
N ALA A 85 -3.47 17.31 8.20
CA ALA A 85 -2.99 16.15 7.49
C ALA A 85 -3.57 14.85 8.06
N ALA A 86 -3.91 13.93 7.16
CA ALA A 86 -4.43 12.61 7.52
C ALA A 86 -3.70 11.50 6.77
N ARG A 87 -3.62 10.36 7.42
CA ARG A 87 -3.32 9.08 6.80
C ARG A 87 -4.62 8.28 6.69
N VAL A 88 -5.01 8.00 5.46
CA VAL A 88 -6.22 7.23 5.16
C VAL A 88 -5.85 5.83 4.69
N ARG A 89 -6.54 4.83 5.22
CA ARG A 89 -6.52 3.46 4.71
C ARG A 89 -7.89 3.15 4.12
N PHE A 90 -7.91 2.85 2.83
CA PHE A 90 -9.08 2.37 2.09
C PHE A 90 -8.88 0.88 1.81
N THR A 91 -9.67 0.01 2.44
CA THR A 91 -9.58 -1.45 2.28
C THR A 91 -10.82 -1.95 1.57
N VAL A 92 -10.62 -2.70 0.47
CA VAL A 92 -11.68 -3.42 -0.25
C VAL A 92 -11.47 -4.90 -0.03
N PHE A 93 -12.52 -5.63 0.26
CA PHE A 93 -12.48 -7.07 0.48
C PHE A 93 -13.71 -7.74 -0.13
N ARG A 94 -13.53 -8.98 -0.56
CA ARG A 94 -14.62 -9.79 -1.11
C ARG A 94 -15.64 -10.13 -0.02
N ASN A 95 -16.93 -10.10 -0.36
CA ASN A 95 -18.00 -10.43 0.57
C ASN A 95 -17.90 -11.87 1.05
N ASP A 96 -18.47 -12.13 2.22
CA ASP A 96 -18.40 -13.40 2.92
C ASP A 96 -19.02 -14.56 2.11
N GLY A 97 -18.58 -15.76 2.44
CA GLY A 97 -19.12 -17.03 1.94
C GLY A 97 -18.14 -17.81 1.08
N GLY A 98 -18.33 -19.12 1.13
CA GLY A 98 -17.46 -20.11 0.50
C GLY A 98 -16.11 -20.30 1.22
N PHE A 99 -15.34 -21.24 0.73
CA PHE A 99 -13.95 -21.47 1.15
C PHE A 99 -13.01 -20.76 0.18
N TYR A 100 -12.03 -21.46 -0.44
CA TYR A 100 -11.17 -20.84 -1.45
C TYR A 100 -11.96 -20.36 -2.68
N SER A 101 -13.02 -21.10 -3.06
CA SER A 101 -13.98 -20.63 -4.05
C SER A 101 -15.01 -19.72 -3.37
N PRO A 102 -15.05 -18.42 -3.69
CA PRO A 102 -16.02 -17.50 -3.12
C PRO A 102 -17.43 -17.76 -3.69
N VAL A 103 -18.45 -17.48 -2.90
CA VAL A 103 -19.85 -17.54 -3.35
C VAL A 103 -20.17 -16.36 -4.29
N THR A 104 -19.52 -15.23 -4.09
CA THR A 104 -19.69 -14.01 -4.89
C THR A 104 -18.37 -13.29 -5.09
N ASN A 105 -18.24 -12.52 -6.17
CA ASN A 105 -17.12 -11.60 -6.39
C ASN A 105 -17.45 -10.16 -5.98
N ALA A 106 -18.67 -9.90 -5.52
CA ALA A 106 -19.04 -8.60 -4.96
C ALA A 106 -18.17 -8.25 -3.74
N VAL A 107 -18.00 -6.97 -3.49
CA VAL A 107 -17.07 -6.47 -2.47
C VAL A 107 -17.75 -5.54 -1.49
N SER A 108 -17.14 -5.43 -0.33
CA SER A 108 -17.37 -4.37 0.65
C SER A 108 -16.08 -3.57 0.86
N TYR A 109 -16.20 -2.37 1.43
CA TYR A 109 -15.04 -1.55 1.74
C TYR A 109 -15.13 -0.89 3.13
N ILE A 110 -13.96 -0.62 3.69
CA ILE A 110 -13.79 0.15 4.93
C ILE A 110 -12.79 1.26 4.67
N ILE A 111 -13.13 2.47 5.12
CA ILE A 111 -12.22 3.61 5.15
C ILE A 111 -11.93 3.96 6.61
N GLN A 112 -10.65 4.09 6.92
CA GLN A 112 -10.14 4.53 8.22
C GLN A 112 -9.24 5.74 8.01
N ALA A 113 -9.32 6.74 8.89
CA ALA A 113 -8.47 7.91 8.82
C ALA A 113 -7.94 8.27 10.20
N ASN A 114 -6.67 8.68 10.25
CA ASN A 114 -6.01 9.17 11.45
C ASN A 114 -5.26 10.45 11.11
N ALA A 115 -5.26 11.41 12.02
CA ALA A 115 -4.42 12.59 11.91
C ALA A 115 -2.93 12.20 11.92
N ILE A 116 -2.12 12.93 11.16
CA ILE A 116 -0.66 12.82 11.19
C ILE A 116 -0.04 14.21 11.36
N GLU A 117 1.08 14.26 12.08
CA GLU A 117 1.72 15.53 12.43
C GLU A 117 2.39 16.22 11.22
N SER A 118 2.99 15.43 10.32
CA SER A 118 3.76 16.01 9.21
C SER A 118 2.92 16.21 7.96
N LYS A 119 2.76 17.46 7.53
CA LYS A 119 2.18 17.82 6.23
C LYS A 119 3.10 17.47 5.06
N TYR A 120 4.40 17.61 5.23
CA TYR A 120 5.36 17.49 4.15
C TYR A 120 6.11 16.17 4.19
N TYR A 121 6.55 15.72 3.03
CA TYR A 121 7.61 14.72 2.94
C TYR A 121 8.93 15.44 3.19
N SER A 122 9.63 15.08 4.26
CA SER A 122 10.93 15.62 4.60
C SER A 122 11.95 14.52 4.61
N PHE A 123 13.16 14.84 4.15
CA PHE A 123 14.28 13.94 4.32
C PHE A 123 14.70 13.97 5.79
N VAL A 124 14.73 12.82 6.40
CA VAL A 124 15.15 12.68 7.80
C VAL A 124 16.65 12.31 7.78
N ASN A 125 17.49 13.26 8.18
CA ASN A 125 18.93 13.05 8.26
C ASN A 125 19.31 12.43 9.63
N GLN A 126 18.82 11.22 9.87
CA GLN A 126 19.20 10.43 11.05
C GLN A 126 19.70 9.07 10.59
N LYS A 127 20.49 8.41 11.44
CA LYS A 127 20.91 7.04 11.20
C LYS A 127 19.66 6.16 11.07
N PHE A 128 19.61 5.34 10.02
CA PHE A 128 18.55 4.40 9.75
C PHE A 128 19.17 3.04 9.47
N GLU A 129 18.99 2.13 10.43
CA GLU A 129 19.65 0.83 10.38
C GLU A 129 18.77 -0.22 9.72
N VAL A 130 19.35 -0.91 8.73
CA VAL A 130 18.67 -1.97 7.98
C VAL A 130 19.60 -3.16 7.81
N ASP A 131 19.03 -4.37 7.73
CA ASP A 131 19.73 -5.58 7.33
C ASP A 131 18.87 -6.41 6.37
N LEU A 132 19.47 -7.42 5.76
CA LEU A 132 18.79 -8.33 4.86
C LEU A 132 17.91 -9.31 5.64
N TYR A 133 16.62 -9.37 5.29
CA TYR A 133 15.71 -10.39 5.78
C TYR A 133 15.79 -11.63 4.89
N LYS A 134 16.27 -12.76 5.43
CA LYS A 134 16.58 -13.98 4.68
C LYS A 134 15.65 -15.16 4.98
N ASP A 135 14.80 -15.05 6.02
CA ASP A 135 13.98 -16.17 6.50
C ASP A 135 12.82 -16.49 5.54
N ASN A 136 12.19 -15.43 4.99
CA ASN A 136 11.11 -15.61 4.02
C ASN A 136 11.31 -14.69 2.83
N LEU A 137 11.04 -15.22 1.64
CA LEU A 137 11.31 -14.56 0.37
C LEU A 137 10.00 -14.05 -0.27
N ILE A 138 10.09 -12.98 -1.04
CA ILE A 138 9.00 -12.49 -1.89
C ILE A 138 9.01 -13.31 -3.18
N SER A 139 7.87 -13.90 -3.54
CA SER A 139 7.76 -14.61 -4.82
C SER A 139 7.73 -13.65 -6.00
N LYS A 140 8.43 -13.98 -7.07
CA LYS A 140 8.40 -13.24 -8.36
C LYS A 140 7.10 -13.54 -9.10
N GLN A 141 6.02 -12.92 -8.68
CA GLN A 141 4.69 -13.12 -9.27
C GLN A 141 3.84 -11.85 -9.21
N ILE A 142 2.81 -11.79 -10.04
CA ILE A 142 1.95 -10.63 -10.10
C ILE A 142 1.24 -10.33 -8.77
N LEU A 143 0.88 -11.34 -7.98
CA LEU A 143 0.22 -11.14 -6.69
C LEU A 143 1.11 -10.43 -5.66
N SER A 144 2.43 -10.57 -5.75
CA SER A 144 3.37 -9.84 -4.87
C SER A 144 3.39 -8.35 -5.15
N THR A 145 3.07 -7.92 -6.37
CA THR A 145 3.03 -6.51 -6.75
C THR A 145 1.77 -5.78 -6.25
N LEU A 146 0.82 -6.52 -5.66
CA LEU A 146 -0.43 -5.97 -5.16
C LEU A 146 -0.33 -5.55 -3.69
N LYS A 147 -1.04 -4.49 -3.35
CA LYS A 147 -1.20 -4.04 -1.97
C LYS A 147 -2.35 -4.82 -1.29
N SER A 148 -2.17 -6.14 -1.13
CA SER A 148 -3.15 -7.04 -0.52
C SER A 148 -3.08 -7.05 1.00
N THR A 149 -4.14 -7.56 1.66
CA THR A 149 -4.17 -7.79 3.11
C THR A 149 -3.32 -9.00 3.54
N SER A 150 -2.90 -9.85 2.61
CA SER A 150 -1.98 -10.97 2.86
C SER A 150 -0.54 -10.44 3.00
N LYS A 151 -0.16 -10.06 4.22
CA LYS A 151 1.12 -9.40 4.54
C LYS A 151 1.97 -10.17 5.56
N ILE A 152 1.80 -11.48 5.63
CA ILE A 152 2.51 -12.30 6.64
C ILE A 152 4.03 -12.19 6.51
N VAL A 153 4.59 -12.13 5.30
CA VAL A 153 6.03 -11.97 5.06
C VAL A 153 6.53 -10.62 5.60
N GLN A 154 5.80 -9.53 5.36
CA GLN A 154 6.16 -8.20 5.88
C GLN A 154 6.01 -8.15 7.41
N VAL A 155 5.02 -8.86 7.98
CA VAL A 155 4.84 -8.95 9.43
C VAL A 155 6.01 -9.68 10.07
N THR A 156 6.40 -10.84 9.54
CA THR A 156 7.55 -11.60 10.08
C THR A 156 8.87 -10.84 9.92
N ALA A 157 9.07 -10.13 8.80
CA ALA A 157 10.23 -9.25 8.62
C ALA A 157 10.24 -8.09 9.62
N SER A 158 9.07 -7.54 9.97
CA SER A 158 8.95 -6.48 10.98
C SER A 158 9.26 -6.99 12.39
N VAL A 159 8.87 -8.22 12.72
CA VAL A 159 9.24 -8.87 14.00
C VAL A 159 10.74 -9.06 14.07
N PHE A 160 11.37 -9.63 13.02
CA PHE A 160 12.82 -9.79 12.93
C PHE A 160 13.56 -8.44 13.10
N ALA A 161 13.11 -7.38 12.42
CA ALA A 161 13.71 -6.06 12.54
C ALA A 161 13.70 -5.59 14.01
N LYS A 162 12.55 -5.74 14.69
CA LYS A 162 12.41 -5.36 16.11
C LYS A 162 13.31 -6.18 17.04
N GLU A 163 13.44 -7.50 16.81
CA GLU A 163 14.29 -8.39 17.60
C GLU A 163 15.79 -8.08 17.45
N ASN A 164 16.18 -7.47 16.32
CA ASN A 164 17.57 -7.11 16.01
C ASN A 164 17.84 -5.60 16.10
N GLU A 165 16.93 -4.83 16.71
CA GLU A 165 17.06 -3.37 16.90
C GLU A 165 17.28 -2.59 15.60
N LEU A 166 16.67 -3.07 14.49
CA LEU A 166 16.73 -2.44 13.18
C LEU A 166 15.49 -1.56 12.93
N ASP A 167 15.66 -0.49 12.17
CA ASP A 167 14.56 0.38 11.74
C ASP A 167 13.70 -0.28 10.64
N SER A 168 14.31 -1.12 9.80
CA SER A 168 13.63 -1.88 8.75
C SER A 168 14.49 -3.04 8.26
N CYS A 169 13.92 -3.83 7.30
CA CYS A 169 14.66 -4.85 6.59
C CYS A 169 14.58 -4.66 5.08
N ILE A 170 15.65 -5.06 4.40
CA ILE A 170 15.68 -5.22 2.94
C ILE A 170 15.23 -6.65 2.63
N MET A 171 14.19 -6.77 1.82
CA MET A 171 13.57 -8.05 1.48
C MET A 171 14.10 -8.55 0.12
N LEU A 172 14.28 -9.86 0.04
CA LEU A 172 14.76 -10.54 -1.15
C LEU A 172 13.65 -11.36 -1.79
N ASN A 173 13.76 -11.60 -3.10
CA ASN A 173 12.89 -12.55 -3.79
C ASN A 173 13.50 -13.97 -3.85
N ASP A 174 12.76 -14.91 -4.45
CA ASP A 174 13.15 -16.31 -4.66
C ASP A 174 14.43 -16.48 -5.51
N SER A 175 14.81 -15.45 -6.28
CA SER A 175 16.10 -15.39 -6.99
C SER A 175 17.23 -14.72 -6.17
N LYS A 176 16.99 -14.36 -4.91
CA LYS A 176 17.90 -13.64 -4.00
C LYS A 176 18.22 -12.20 -4.41
N ASN A 177 17.45 -11.62 -5.32
CA ASN A 177 17.56 -10.21 -5.69
C ASN A 177 16.85 -9.32 -4.67
N VAL A 178 17.35 -8.13 -4.46
CA VAL A 178 16.69 -7.10 -3.64
C VAL A 178 15.36 -6.70 -4.28
N VAL A 179 14.31 -6.58 -3.46
CA VAL A 179 12.96 -6.28 -3.94
C VAL A 179 12.44 -4.95 -3.39
N GLU A 180 12.30 -4.86 -2.09
CA GLU A 180 11.73 -3.72 -1.39
C GLU A 180 12.13 -3.75 0.09
N THR A 181 11.71 -2.76 0.87
CA THR A 181 11.77 -2.82 2.33
C THR A 181 10.42 -3.29 2.89
N ILE A 182 10.31 -3.44 4.21
CA ILE A 182 9.07 -3.90 4.88
C ILE A 182 7.83 -3.08 4.44
N SER A 183 8.00 -1.76 4.24
CA SER A 183 6.87 -0.84 3.99
C SER A 183 7.03 0.08 2.79
N GLY A 184 8.12 -0.06 2.02
CA GLY A 184 8.41 0.86 0.90
C GLY A 184 9.32 0.25 -0.16
N ASN A 185 9.28 0.83 -1.36
CA ASN A 185 10.22 0.51 -2.41
C ASN A 185 11.63 1.02 -2.04
N ILE A 186 12.63 0.39 -2.60
CA ILE A 186 14.05 0.76 -2.40
C ILE A 186 14.61 1.44 -3.66
N PHE A 187 15.44 2.45 -3.42
CA PHE A 187 16.27 3.10 -4.43
C PHE A 187 17.70 3.11 -3.94
N MET A 188 18.63 2.77 -4.81
CA MET A 188 20.06 2.78 -4.55
C MET A 188 20.73 3.78 -5.48
N LEU A 189 21.43 4.73 -4.91
CA LEU A 189 22.26 5.69 -5.67
C LEU A 189 23.69 5.19 -5.73
N MET A 190 24.20 4.99 -6.97
CA MET A 190 25.59 4.67 -7.24
C MET A 190 26.15 5.74 -8.19
N ASP A 191 27.06 6.56 -7.70
CA ASP A 191 27.55 7.74 -8.39
C ASP A 191 26.38 8.64 -8.87
N THR A 192 26.11 8.65 -10.16
CA THR A 192 24.99 9.40 -10.77
C THR A 192 23.83 8.52 -11.25
N VAL A 193 23.82 7.23 -10.89
CA VAL A 193 22.77 6.29 -11.30
C VAL A 193 21.88 5.94 -10.12
N LEU A 194 20.60 6.29 -10.20
CA LEU A 194 19.57 5.91 -9.21
C LEU A 194 18.84 4.67 -9.70
N ILE A 195 19.05 3.56 -9.01
CA ILE A 195 18.56 2.23 -9.39
C ILE A 195 17.40 1.83 -8.45
N THR A 196 16.36 1.24 -9.01
CA THR A 196 15.28 0.57 -8.26
C THR A 196 14.95 -0.77 -8.92
N PRO A 197 14.57 -1.82 -8.16
CA PRO A 197 14.15 -3.09 -8.73
C PRO A 197 12.97 -2.92 -9.68
N PRO A 198 12.94 -3.60 -10.83
CA PRO A 198 11.79 -3.61 -11.71
C PRO A 198 10.61 -4.39 -11.06
N ILE A 199 9.39 -4.06 -11.46
CA ILE A 199 8.18 -4.70 -10.92
C ILE A 199 8.19 -6.21 -11.15
N SER A 200 8.86 -6.68 -12.21
CA SER A 200 9.03 -8.11 -12.49
C SER A 200 9.78 -8.89 -11.41
N GLU A 201 10.52 -8.18 -10.53
CA GLU A 201 11.19 -8.80 -9.38
C GLU A 201 10.25 -9.05 -8.19
N GLY A 202 8.97 -8.63 -8.27
CA GLY A 202 7.94 -8.88 -7.26
C GLY A 202 7.74 -7.75 -6.26
N CYS A 203 8.38 -6.61 -6.44
CA CYS A 203 8.14 -5.45 -5.58
C CYS A 203 6.75 -4.86 -5.80
N LEU A 204 6.21 -4.19 -4.78
CA LEU A 204 4.98 -3.43 -4.90
C LEU A 204 5.12 -2.34 -5.98
N ASN A 205 4.11 -2.20 -6.85
CA ASN A 205 4.02 -1.06 -7.77
C ASN A 205 3.65 0.22 -6.97
N GLY A 206 4.67 0.80 -6.30
CA GLY A 206 4.51 1.90 -5.36
C GLY A 206 4.16 3.22 -6.03
N ILE A 207 3.23 3.99 -5.43
CA ILE A 207 2.87 5.33 -5.93
C ILE A 207 4.09 6.27 -5.83
N MET A 208 4.77 6.30 -4.68
CA MET A 208 5.98 7.13 -4.54
C MET A 208 7.12 6.67 -5.47
N ARG A 209 7.25 5.35 -5.70
CA ARG A 209 8.18 4.83 -6.70
C ARG A 209 7.91 5.43 -8.09
N LYS A 210 6.64 5.45 -8.52
CA LYS A 210 6.21 6.07 -9.78
C LYS A 210 6.55 7.56 -9.81
N GLN A 211 6.28 8.29 -8.73
CA GLN A 211 6.58 9.72 -8.65
C GLN A 211 8.10 9.98 -8.74
N ILE A 212 8.91 9.22 -8.00
CA ILE A 212 10.38 9.37 -8.02
C ILE A 212 10.93 9.12 -9.43
N LEU A 213 10.51 8.03 -10.09
CA LEU A 213 10.90 7.75 -11.48
C LEU A 213 10.46 8.88 -12.44
N GLY A 214 9.30 9.51 -12.18
CA GLY A 214 8.81 10.66 -12.93
C GLY A 214 9.64 11.92 -12.76
N LEU A 215 10.48 12.01 -11.72
CA LEU A 215 11.39 13.15 -11.51
C LEU A 215 12.60 13.12 -12.45
N ALA A 216 12.92 12.02 -13.12
CA ALA A 216 14.08 11.88 -14.01
C ALA A 216 14.21 13.03 -15.04
N LYS A 217 13.09 13.52 -15.55
CA LYS A 217 13.05 14.64 -16.51
C LYS A 217 13.52 15.97 -15.94
N PHE A 218 13.57 16.12 -14.61
CA PHE A 218 13.99 17.34 -13.94
C PHE A 218 15.44 17.28 -13.43
N PHE A 219 16.06 16.09 -13.46
CA PHE A 219 17.42 15.85 -12.96
C PHE A 219 18.24 15.12 -14.03
N PRO A 220 18.60 15.82 -15.13
CA PRO A 220 19.32 15.21 -16.26
C PRO A 220 20.72 14.70 -15.88
N GLU A 221 21.27 15.16 -14.75
CA GLU A 221 22.56 14.70 -14.23
C GLU A 221 22.48 13.34 -13.51
N ILE A 222 21.27 12.83 -13.23
CA ILE A 222 21.04 11.54 -12.59
C ILE A 222 20.35 10.60 -13.57
N GLU A 223 20.96 9.46 -13.84
CA GLU A 223 20.33 8.39 -14.60
C GLU A 223 19.36 7.61 -13.68
N PHE A 224 18.09 7.56 -14.05
CA PHE A 224 17.09 6.76 -13.33
C PHE A 224 16.91 5.42 -14.06
N LYS A 225 17.14 4.31 -13.34
CA LYS A 225 17.17 2.98 -13.95
C LYS A 225 16.37 1.95 -13.16
N GLU A 226 15.58 1.16 -13.86
CA GLU A 226 15.03 -0.08 -13.31
C GLU A 226 15.99 -1.22 -13.63
N ALA A 227 16.60 -1.82 -12.59
CA ALA A 227 17.54 -2.92 -12.75
C ALA A 227 17.54 -3.81 -11.50
N ILE A 228 17.98 -5.04 -11.66
CA ILE A 228 18.19 -6.00 -10.57
C ILE A 228 19.32 -5.48 -9.66
N ILE A 229 19.09 -5.56 -8.36
CA ILE A 229 20.02 -5.19 -7.30
C ILE A 229 20.38 -6.45 -6.50
#